data_6db8a0bce85ddc56ef88d616fe4d9808
#
_entry.id   6db8a0bce85ddc56ef88d616fe4d9808
#
_cell.length_a   1.000
_cell.length_b   1.000
_cell.length_c   1.000
_cell.angle_alpha   90.00
_cell.angle_beta   90.00
_cell.angle_gamma   90.00
#
_symmetry.space_group_name_H-M   'P 1'
#
loop_
_entity.id
_entity.type
_entity.pdbx_description
1 polymer ?
#
loop_
_entity_poly.entity_id
_entity_poly.type
_entity_poly.pdbx_seq_one_letter_code
_entity_poly.pdbx_strand_id
1 'polypeptide(L)'
;EYSWDVDGGGTPSNGTYYATVATTDKAGNAYVAGTQSITFTLNTTAPTVTLTDTDADNFVNVSQVVTITAGFSEAMTATPTISITGIVTNVIMTPVSGTNSYTFTWDTSSGTLSDGTYSATVSGTDIIGNAYVAGTQSITFTLDTSAPTVNITTSDSDNTIKPGDNI
;
A
#
# COMPACT_ATOMS: atom_id res chain seq x y z
N GLU A 1 35.67 -22.90 -8.94
CA GLU A 1 34.53 -21.99 -8.73
C GLU A 1 33.25 -22.82 -8.88
N TYR A 2 32.31 -22.64 -7.96
CA TYR A 2 30.99 -23.27 -8.01
C TYR A 2 29.94 -22.17 -7.99
N SER A 3 29.02 -22.17 -8.95
CA SER A 3 27.90 -21.24 -9.00
C SER A 3 26.60 -21.97 -8.69
N TRP A 4 25.78 -21.38 -7.86
CA TRP A 4 24.41 -21.82 -7.61
C TRP A 4 23.45 -20.83 -8.23
N ASP A 5 22.67 -21.32 -9.20
CA ASP A 5 21.62 -20.55 -9.87
C ASP A 5 20.29 -20.90 -9.21
N VAL A 6 19.65 -19.92 -8.59
CA VAL A 6 18.36 -20.08 -7.92
C VAL A 6 17.20 -20.22 -8.92
N ASP A 7 17.41 -19.85 -10.20
CA ASP A 7 16.42 -19.96 -11.28
C ASP A 7 16.59 -21.27 -12.12
N GLY A 8 17.69 -22.00 -11.93
CA GLY A 8 18.21 -23.01 -12.85
C GLY A 8 17.76 -24.46 -12.65
N GLY A 9 16.55 -24.77 -12.15
CA GLY A 9 16.09 -26.17 -12.21
C GLY A 9 15.30 -26.74 -11.04
N GLY A 10 14.85 -25.94 -10.16
CA GLY A 10 13.91 -26.25 -9.09
C GLY A 10 13.55 -24.99 -8.37
N THR A 11 12.30 -24.82 -7.95
CA THR A 11 11.90 -23.70 -7.10
C THR A 11 12.34 -24.00 -5.66
N PRO A 12 13.51 -23.53 -5.18
CA PRO A 12 13.89 -23.70 -3.79
C PRO A 12 12.87 -22.95 -2.92
N SER A 13 12.49 -23.56 -1.80
CA SER A 13 11.58 -22.93 -0.83
C SER A 13 12.31 -21.89 0.00
N ASN A 14 11.58 -20.94 0.54
CA ASN A 14 12.12 -20.02 1.54
C ASN A 14 12.80 -20.78 2.66
N GLY A 15 13.97 -20.32 3.08
CA GLY A 15 14.73 -20.98 4.12
C GLY A 15 16.19 -20.59 4.19
N THR A 16 16.90 -21.18 5.14
CA THR A 16 18.33 -20.99 5.31
C THR A 16 19.08 -22.15 4.69
N TYR A 17 20.03 -21.84 3.84
CA TYR A 17 20.87 -22.78 3.10
C TYR A 17 22.33 -22.62 3.53
N TYR A 18 23.05 -23.72 3.55
CA TYR A 18 24.45 -23.77 3.93
C TYR A 18 25.30 -24.35 2.81
N ALA A 19 26.35 -23.64 2.43
CA ALA A 19 27.37 -24.18 1.54
C ALA A 19 28.56 -24.62 2.39
N THR A 20 28.94 -25.90 2.24
CA THR A 20 30.10 -26.49 2.89
C THR A 20 31.02 -27.15 1.86
N VAL A 21 32.30 -27.26 2.17
CA VAL A 21 33.28 -27.93 1.29
C VAL A 21 33.75 -29.21 1.96
N ALA A 22 33.90 -30.27 1.18
CA ALA A 22 34.57 -31.50 1.58
C ALA A 22 35.73 -31.80 0.60
N THR A 23 36.89 -32.08 1.11
CA THR A 23 38.08 -32.43 0.30
C THR A 23 39.09 -33.24 1.13
N THR A 24 40.08 -33.82 0.47
CA THR A 24 41.22 -34.53 1.07
C THR A 24 42.50 -33.92 0.51
N ASP A 25 43.55 -33.85 1.32
CA ASP A 25 44.88 -33.48 0.86
C ASP A 25 45.57 -34.64 0.12
N LYS A 26 46.74 -34.38 -0.45
CA LYS A 26 47.52 -35.42 -1.17
C LYS A 26 48.01 -36.54 -0.28
N ALA A 27 48.08 -36.35 1.03
CA ALA A 27 48.46 -37.36 2.02
C ALA A 27 47.28 -38.18 2.52
N GLY A 28 46.05 -37.87 2.09
CA GLY A 28 44.83 -38.55 2.47
C GLY A 28 44.14 -37.98 3.70
N ASN A 29 44.59 -36.85 4.24
CA ASN A 29 43.94 -36.19 5.36
C ASN A 29 42.67 -35.50 4.90
N ALA A 30 41.52 -35.85 5.48
CA ALA A 30 40.26 -35.23 5.15
C ALA A 30 40.10 -33.86 5.82
N TYR A 31 39.63 -32.86 5.08
CA TYR A 31 39.11 -31.64 5.67
C TYR A 31 37.88 -31.94 6.51
N VAL A 32 37.81 -31.37 7.71
CA VAL A 32 36.65 -31.57 8.60
C VAL A 32 35.51 -30.71 8.07
N ALA A 33 34.56 -31.35 7.42
CA ALA A 33 33.39 -30.69 6.84
C ALA A 33 32.60 -29.92 7.92
N GLY A 34 32.19 -28.72 7.58
CA GLY A 34 31.40 -27.85 8.47
C GLY A 34 32.21 -26.93 9.38
N THR A 35 33.59 -27.01 9.37
CA THR A 35 34.44 -26.04 10.10
C THR A 35 34.40 -24.65 9.47
N GLN A 36 34.12 -24.58 8.14
CA GLN A 36 33.83 -23.35 7.41
C GLN A 36 32.55 -23.54 6.60
N SER A 37 31.59 -22.65 6.75
CA SER A 37 30.34 -22.66 6.01
C SER A 37 29.91 -21.23 5.67
N ILE A 38 29.23 -21.08 4.56
CA ILE A 38 28.54 -19.83 4.17
C ILE A 38 27.06 -20.09 4.29
N THR A 39 26.37 -19.16 4.93
CA THR A 39 24.92 -19.21 5.12
C THR A 39 24.23 -18.26 4.15
N PHE A 40 23.18 -18.74 3.48
CA PHE A 40 22.31 -17.97 2.61
C PHE A 40 20.88 -18.07 3.13
N THR A 41 20.18 -16.95 3.15
CA THR A 41 18.74 -16.92 3.39
C THR A 41 18.03 -16.62 2.08
N LEU A 42 17.17 -17.54 1.65
CA LEU A 42 16.27 -17.32 0.52
C LEU A 42 14.92 -16.88 1.03
N ASN A 43 14.44 -15.75 0.54
CA ASN A 43 13.07 -15.27 0.68
C ASN A 43 12.55 -14.88 -0.71
N THR A 44 11.51 -15.55 -1.16
CA THR A 44 10.80 -15.29 -2.43
C THR A 44 9.38 -14.79 -2.18
N THR A 45 9.03 -14.50 -0.93
CA THR A 45 7.69 -14.04 -0.55
C THR A 45 7.59 -12.54 -0.82
N ALA A 46 6.62 -12.15 -1.63
CA ALA A 46 6.30 -10.75 -1.83
C ALA A 46 5.73 -10.13 -0.54
N PRO A 47 6.03 -8.86 -0.23
CA PRO A 47 5.42 -8.17 0.90
C PRO A 47 3.91 -8.06 0.70
N THR A 48 3.18 -8.05 1.82
CA THR A 48 1.76 -7.69 1.86
C THR A 48 1.60 -6.26 2.37
N VAL A 49 0.48 -5.62 2.07
CA VAL A 49 0.16 -4.28 2.57
C VAL A 49 -1.24 -4.24 3.18
N THR A 50 -1.40 -3.46 4.22
CA THR A 50 -2.69 -3.01 4.74
C THR A 50 -2.81 -1.52 4.46
N LEU A 51 -3.89 -1.11 3.78
CA LEU A 51 -4.22 0.28 3.52
C LEU A 51 -5.30 0.73 4.50
N THR A 52 -5.10 1.89 5.10
CA THR A 52 -6.07 2.58 5.93
C THR A 52 -6.06 4.07 5.60
N ASP A 53 -7.10 4.79 5.97
CA ASP A 53 -7.20 6.23 5.81
C ASP A 53 -7.90 6.89 6.99
N THR A 54 -7.94 8.23 6.98
CA THR A 54 -8.54 9.04 8.03
C THR A 54 -9.99 9.41 7.76
N ASP A 55 -10.52 9.05 6.59
CA ASP A 55 -11.92 9.26 6.27
C ASP A 55 -12.77 8.11 6.82
N ALA A 56 -13.88 8.43 7.48
CA ALA A 56 -14.66 7.43 8.22
C ALA A 56 -15.63 6.63 7.33
N ASP A 57 -16.02 7.18 6.19
CA ASP A 57 -17.09 6.63 5.35
C ASP A 57 -16.74 6.57 3.86
N ASN A 58 -15.53 7.01 3.48
CA ASN A 58 -15.03 7.09 2.11
C ASN A 58 -15.86 8.00 1.18
N PHE A 59 -16.64 8.94 1.76
CA PHE A 59 -17.31 10.01 1.03
C PHE A 59 -16.61 11.33 1.27
N VAL A 60 -15.92 11.84 0.27
CA VAL A 60 -15.11 13.05 0.37
C VAL A 60 -15.76 14.20 -0.37
N ASN A 61 -15.54 15.42 0.13
CA ASN A 61 -15.95 16.67 -0.52
C ASN A 61 -14.72 17.52 -0.93
N VAL A 62 -14.92 18.66 -1.57
CA VAL A 62 -13.84 19.54 -2.09
C VAL A 62 -13.03 20.29 -1.02
N SER A 63 -13.24 20.06 0.26
CA SER A 63 -12.56 20.79 1.34
C SER A 63 -11.98 19.85 2.38
N GLN A 64 -11.74 18.61 2.03
CA GLN A 64 -11.32 17.56 2.94
C GLN A 64 -9.86 17.21 2.73
N VAL A 65 -9.19 16.86 3.82
CA VAL A 65 -7.81 16.34 3.80
C VAL A 65 -7.83 14.91 4.31
N VAL A 66 -7.51 13.97 3.43
CA VAL A 66 -7.46 12.53 3.73
C VAL A 66 -6.02 12.08 3.80
N THR A 67 -5.63 11.45 4.91
CA THR A 67 -4.32 10.81 5.04
C THR A 67 -4.47 9.31 4.81
N ILE A 68 -3.83 8.79 3.77
CA ILE A 68 -3.78 7.36 3.44
C ILE A 68 -2.50 6.79 4.04
N THR A 69 -2.62 5.68 4.77
CA THR A 69 -1.50 4.97 5.38
C THR A 69 -1.37 3.58 4.77
N ALA A 70 -0.16 3.25 4.32
CA ALA A 70 0.21 1.92 3.85
C ALA A 70 1.14 1.26 4.87
N GLY A 71 0.70 0.18 5.51
CA GLY A 71 1.51 -0.65 6.41
C GLY A 71 1.96 -1.91 5.70
N PHE A 72 3.27 -2.04 5.41
CA PHE A 72 3.83 -3.23 4.77
C PHE A 72 4.25 -4.27 5.81
N SER A 73 4.16 -5.55 5.45
CA SER A 73 4.54 -6.67 6.31
C SER A 73 6.03 -6.73 6.62
N GLU A 74 6.86 -6.06 5.81
CA GLU A 74 8.33 -6.09 5.92
C GLU A 74 8.95 -4.78 5.39
N ALA A 75 10.27 -4.64 5.59
CA ALA A 75 11.00 -3.45 5.19
C ALA A 75 11.13 -3.35 3.67
N MET A 76 10.97 -2.14 3.14
CA MET A 76 11.05 -1.83 1.72
C MET A 76 12.45 -1.33 1.33
N THR A 77 12.92 -1.68 0.13
CA THR A 77 14.21 -1.22 -0.43
C THR A 77 14.26 0.29 -0.62
N ALA A 78 13.15 0.85 -1.11
CA ALA A 78 12.96 2.28 -1.32
C ALA A 78 11.59 2.68 -0.80
N THR A 79 11.38 3.97 -0.59
CA THR A 79 10.08 4.49 -0.19
C THR A 79 9.03 4.12 -1.22
N PRO A 80 7.94 3.44 -0.82
CA PRO A 80 6.84 3.08 -1.71
C PRO A 80 6.18 4.28 -2.37
N THR A 81 5.49 4.01 -3.47
CA THR A 81 4.72 5.03 -4.18
C THR A 81 3.23 4.74 -4.09
N ILE A 82 2.43 5.81 -4.21
CA ILE A 82 0.97 5.75 -4.29
C ILE A 82 0.49 6.32 -5.62
N SER A 83 -0.59 5.75 -6.13
CA SER A 83 -1.37 6.30 -7.24
C SER A 83 -2.82 6.41 -6.82
N ILE A 84 -3.45 7.56 -7.12
CA ILE A 84 -4.90 7.76 -6.99
C ILE A 84 -5.43 8.05 -8.39
N THR A 85 -6.37 7.24 -8.86
CA THR A 85 -6.89 7.29 -10.24
C THR A 85 -7.30 8.71 -10.61
N GLY A 86 -6.71 9.25 -11.68
CA GLY A 86 -7.02 10.60 -12.17
C GLY A 86 -6.46 11.77 -11.35
N ILE A 87 -5.77 11.50 -10.22
CA ILE A 87 -5.23 12.54 -9.32
C ILE A 87 -3.69 12.53 -9.35
N VAL A 88 -3.09 11.43 -8.95
CA VAL A 88 -1.63 11.28 -8.88
C VAL A 88 -1.20 9.90 -9.35
N THR A 89 0.01 9.83 -9.91
CA THR A 89 0.59 8.57 -10.38
C THR A 89 2.00 8.42 -9.85
N ASN A 90 2.26 7.32 -9.13
CA ASN A 90 3.57 6.94 -8.59
C ASN A 90 4.25 8.04 -7.76
N VAL A 91 3.48 8.73 -6.93
CA VAL A 91 4.03 9.73 -6.01
C VAL A 91 4.65 9.04 -4.80
N ILE A 92 5.84 9.48 -4.41
CA ILE A 92 6.57 8.94 -3.25
C ILE A 92 5.78 9.25 -1.97
N MET A 93 5.56 8.23 -1.14
CA MET A 93 4.93 8.37 0.16
C MET A 93 5.93 8.89 1.22
N THR A 94 5.44 9.35 2.34
CA THR A 94 6.25 9.80 3.48
C THR A 94 6.45 8.66 4.47
N PRO A 95 7.69 8.27 4.83
CA PRO A 95 7.91 7.19 5.79
C PRO A 95 7.52 7.61 7.21
N VAL A 96 6.94 6.67 7.96
CA VAL A 96 6.68 6.80 9.40
C VAL A 96 7.85 6.19 10.16
N SER A 97 8.60 7.02 10.87
CA SER A 97 9.86 6.63 11.53
C SER A 97 9.68 5.41 12.46
N GLY A 98 10.59 4.44 12.35
CA GLY A 98 10.61 3.24 13.19
C GLY A 98 9.56 2.18 12.83
N THR A 99 8.91 2.29 11.69
CA THR A 99 7.88 1.34 11.22
C THR A 99 8.07 1.00 9.73
N ASN A 100 7.34 -0.01 9.25
CA ASN A 100 7.21 -0.29 7.82
C ASN A 100 5.96 0.40 7.23
N SER A 101 5.55 1.53 7.81
CA SER A 101 4.38 2.29 7.37
C SER A 101 4.79 3.56 6.65
N TYR A 102 3.95 3.97 5.71
CA TYR A 102 4.14 5.14 4.86
C TYR A 102 2.83 5.87 4.70
N THR A 103 2.87 7.19 4.66
CA THR A 103 1.67 8.03 4.55
C THR A 103 1.68 8.86 3.29
N PHE A 104 0.50 9.19 2.81
CA PHE A 104 0.26 10.17 1.75
C PHE A 104 -0.96 11.00 2.14
N THR A 105 -0.86 12.32 1.98
CA THR A 105 -1.96 13.23 2.26
C THR A 105 -2.57 13.70 0.94
N TRP A 106 -3.85 13.42 0.76
CA TRP A 106 -4.66 13.90 -0.34
C TRP A 106 -5.51 15.07 0.13
N ASP A 107 -5.25 16.25 -0.42
CA ASP A 107 -6.03 17.45 -0.20
C ASP A 107 -6.99 17.64 -1.38
N THR A 108 -8.28 17.44 -1.14
CA THR A 108 -9.32 17.54 -2.16
C THR A 108 -9.65 18.99 -2.55
N SER A 109 -9.11 19.99 -1.82
CA SER A 109 -9.26 21.40 -2.17
C SER A 109 -8.33 21.81 -3.31
N SER A 110 -7.31 21.00 -3.62
CA SER A 110 -6.36 21.29 -4.69
C SER A 110 -6.82 20.74 -6.03
N GLY A 111 -6.99 21.63 -7.01
CA GLY A 111 -7.38 21.29 -8.38
C GLY A 111 -8.89 21.36 -8.64
N THR A 112 -9.26 21.09 -9.89
CA THR A 112 -10.67 20.95 -10.31
C THR A 112 -11.03 19.47 -10.30
N LEU A 113 -11.51 18.99 -9.17
CA LEU A 113 -11.99 17.63 -9.05
C LEU A 113 -13.44 17.54 -9.53
N SER A 114 -13.84 16.40 -10.09
CA SER A 114 -15.20 16.13 -10.53
C SER A 114 -15.82 15.03 -9.66
N ASP A 115 -17.13 15.05 -9.51
CA ASP A 115 -17.86 13.98 -8.86
C ASP A 115 -17.50 12.64 -9.49
N GLY A 116 -17.27 11.63 -8.66
CA GLY A 116 -16.86 10.33 -9.14
C GLY A 116 -16.13 9.48 -8.10
N THR A 117 -15.64 8.33 -8.57
CA THR A 117 -14.95 7.34 -7.75
C THR A 117 -13.44 7.39 -8.03
N TYR A 118 -12.66 7.45 -6.97
CA TYR A 118 -11.21 7.52 -6.99
C TYR A 118 -10.62 6.34 -6.22
N SER A 119 -9.72 5.59 -6.83
CA SER A 119 -9.09 4.42 -6.21
C SER A 119 -7.63 4.70 -5.92
N ALA A 120 -7.23 4.53 -4.66
CA ALA A 120 -5.85 4.63 -4.21
C ALA A 120 -5.21 3.23 -4.18
N THR A 121 -4.05 3.09 -4.81
CA THR A 121 -3.23 1.89 -4.84
C THR A 121 -1.78 2.23 -4.54
N VAL A 122 -1.01 1.26 -4.04
CA VAL A 122 0.41 1.46 -3.73
C VAL A 122 1.28 0.45 -4.47
N SER A 123 2.57 0.79 -4.61
CA SER A 123 3.58 -0.13 -5.11
C SER A 123 4.89 0.02 -4.35
N GLY A 124 5.67 -1.06 -4.30
CA GLY A 124 6.96 -1.09 -3.62
C GLY A 124 7.63 -2.45 -3.76
N THR A 125 8.89 -2.52 -3.33
CA THR A 125 9.72 -3.74 -3.40
C THR A 125 10.44 -3.89 -2.06
N ASP A 126 10.47 -5.10 -1.52
CA ASP A 126 11.18 -5.39 -0.27
C ASP A 126 12.70 -5.27 -0.43
N ILE A 127 13.43 -5.37 0.68
CA ILE A 127 14.91 -5.22 0.69
C ILE A 127 15.64 -6.32 -0.06
N ILE A 128 14.98 -7.42 -0.42
CA ILE A 128 15.56 -8.57 -1.12
C ILE A 128 15.24 -8.52 -2.62
N GLY A 129 14.25 -7.76 -3.03
CA GLY A 129 13.86 -7.57 -4.43
C GLY A 129 12.49 -8.14 -4.79
N ASN A 130 11.70 -8.67 -3.82
CA ASN A 130 10.35 -9.14 -4.09
C ASN A 130 9.40 -7.93 -4.17
N ALA A 131 8.72 -7.78 -5.30
CA ALA A 131 7.78 -6.69 -5.51
C ALA A 131 6.42 -7.01 -4.88
N TYR A 132 5.81 -6.03 -4.19
CA TYR A 132 4.39 -6.09 -3.84
C TYR A 132 3.53 -6.14 -5.11
N VAL A 133 2.54 -7.02 -5.15
CA VAL A 133 1.61 -7.10 -6.28
C VAL A 133 0.63 -5.93 -6.18
N ALA A 134 0.89 -4.88 -6.95
CA ALA A 134 0.10 -3.65 -6.94
C ALA A 134 -1.38 -3.94 -7.26
N GLY A 135 -2.28 -3.28 -6.51
CA GLY A 135 -3.73 -3.42 -6.70
C GLY A 135 -4.38 -4.60 -5.98
N THR A 136 -3.62 -5.47 -5.27
CA THR A 136 -4.23 -6.49 -4.39
C THR A 136 -4.96 -5.87 -3.20
N GLN A 137 -4.55 -4.66 -2.78
CA GLN A 137 -5.25 -3.81 -1.82
C GLN A 137 -5.47 -2.43 -2.44
N SER A 138 -6.66 -1.88 -2.24
CA SER A 138 -7.02 -0.53 -2.66
C SER A 138 -8.03 0.08 -1.70
N ILE A 139 -8.02 1.41 -1.61
CA ILE A 139 -9.08 2.19 -0.97
C ILE A 139 -9.80 2.95 -2.06
N THR A 140 -11.12 2.98 -1.99
CA THR A 140 -11.96 3.67 -2.96
C THR A 140 -12.74 4.77 -2.27
N PHE A 141 -12.62 5.99 -2.77
CA PHE A 141 -13.33 7.17 -2.30
C PHE A 141 -14.38 7.60 -3.31
N THR A 142 -15.52 8.07 -2.83
CA THR A 142 -16.53 8.75 -3.64
C THR A 142 -16.46 10.24 -3.37
N LEU A 143 -16.09 11.03 -4.37
CA LEU A 143 -16.12 12.48 -4.29
C LEU A 143 -17.48 12.99 -4.75
N ASP A 144 -18.13 13.83 -3.92
CA ASP A 144 -19.33 14.56 -4.24
C ASP A 144 -19.11 16.05 -3.94
N THR A 145 -19.15 16.85 -4.98
CA THR A 145 -18.97 18.30 -4.92
C THR A 145 -20.28 19.06 -4.93
N SER A 146 -21.40 18.35 -5.04
CA SER A 146 -22.73 18.91 -5.25
C SER A 146 -23.42 19.19 -3.91
N ALA A 147 -23.79 20.43 -3.68
CA ALA A 147 -24.63 20.76 -2.53
C ALA A 147 -26.05 20.20 -2.69
N PRO A 148 -26.67 19.69 -1.60
CA PRO A 148 -28.06 19.27 -1.67
C PRO A 148 -28.98 20.46 -1.96
N THR A 149 -30.05 20.20 -2.69
CA THR A 149 -31.12 21.17 -2.92
C THR A 149 -32.30 20.89 -2.01
N VAL A 150 -32.99 21.94 -1.56
CA VAL A 150 -34.20 21.84 -0.79
C VAL A 150 -35.30 22.68 -1.44
N ASN A 151 -36.49 22.13 -1.51
CA ASN A 151 -37.69 22.88 -1.85
C ASN A 151 -38.62 22.87 -0.64
N ILE A 152 -38.94 24.04 -0.14
CA ILE A 152 -39.87 24.24 0.98
C ILE A 152 -41.19 24.73 0.40
N THR A 153 -42.25 24.01 0.70
CA THR A 153 -43.62 24.37 0.31
C THR A 153 -44.50 24.51 1.53
N THR A 154 -45.48 25.35 1.48
CA THR A 154 -46.52 25.46 2.49
C THR A 154 -47.85 25.03 1.88
N SER A 155 -48.74 24.51 2.70
CA SER A 155 -50.14 24.24 2.34
C SER A 155 -51.02 25.50 2.50
N ASP A 156 -50.49 26.54 3.13
CA ASP A 156 -51.18 27.82 3.25
C ASP A 156 -51.11 28.60 1.93
N SER A 157 -52.27 28.90 1.35
CA SER A 157 -52.40 29.45 -0.01
C SER A 157 -52.13 30.96 -0.11
N ASP A 158 -52.21 31.71 1.00
CA ASP A 158 -52.05 33.14 1.04
C ASP A 158 -50.81 33.60 1.83
N ASN A 159 -50.05 32.63 2.41
CA ASN A 159 -48.87 32.90 3.28
C ASN A 159 -49.18 33.82 4.47
N THR A 160 -50.44 33.84 4.94
CA THR A 160 -50.91 34.69 6.05
C THR A 160 -51.41 33.83 7.17
N ILE A 161 -50.63 33.71 8.24
CA ILE A 161 -50.94 32.80 9.37
C ILE A 161 -51.86 33.47 10.37
N LYS A 162 -52.96 32.82 10.71
CA LYS A 162 -53.88 33.18 11.80
C LYS A 162 -54.06 32.02 12.75
N PRO A 163 -54.64 32.28 13.95
CA PRO A 163 -54.92 31.18 14.91
C PRO A 163 -55.83 30.12 14.28
N GLY A 164 -55.36 28.86 14.29
CA GLY A 164 -56.06 27.71 13.72
C GLY A 164 -55.58 27.24 12.34
N ASP A 165 -54.65 27.94 11.69
CA ASP A 165 -54.03 27.49 10.45
C ASP A 165 -53.02 26.39 10.70
N ASN A 166 -52.95 25.39 9.79
CA ASN A 166 -51.92 24.36 9.69
C ASN A 166 -51.01 24.74 8.49
N ILE A 167 -49.70 24.80 8.78
CA ILE A 167 -48.66 25.10 7.79
C ILE A 167 -47.79 23.88 7.49
#